data_231d620ce0008060265b07458847f8c5
#
_entry.id   231d620ce0008060265b07458847f8c5
#
_cell.length_a   1.000
_cell.length_b   1.000
_cell.length_c   1.000
_cell.angle_alpha   90.00
_cell.angle_beta   90.00
_cell.angle_gamma   90.00
#
_symmetry.space_group_name_H-M   'P 1'
#
loop_
_entity.id
_entity.type
_entity.pdbx_description
1 polymer ?
#
loop_
_entity_poly.entity_id
_entity_poly.type
_entity_poly.pdbx_seq_one_letter_code
_entity_poly.pdbx_strand_id
1 'polypeptide(L)'
;MAGADTTSILAGATIYHLLKNPSTLAKLRQEIDSAAAGGRLSKYVTWAESQTLPYLEACVNEATRMHPPFALPFERVAPESGLEIDGYFIPAGTRIGIVRRMLTAYLLI
;
A
#
# COMPACT_ATOMS: atom_id res chain seq x y z
N MET A 1 16.47 7.15 -11.78
CA MET A 1 16.60 5.77 -11.24
C MET A 1 15.67 5.51 -10.04
N ALA A 2 15.14 6.52 -9.34
CA ALA A 2 14.27 6.31 -8.16
C ALA A 2 13.03 5.42 -8.43
N GLY A 3 12.41 5.51 -9.61
CA GLY A 3 11.23 4.72 -9.98
C GLY A 3 11.49 3.23 -10.24
N ALA A 4 12.72 2.82 -10.50
CA ALA A 4 13.03 1.42 -10.74
C ALA A 4 13.01 0.61 -9.44
N ASP A 5 13.64 1.11 -8.39
CA ASP A 5 13.82 0.37 -7.13
C ASP A 5 12.50 0.26 -6.35
N THR A 6 11.80 1.36 -6.13
CA THR A 6 10.54 1.38 -5.36
C THR A 6 9.43 0.61 -6.04
N THR A 7 9.30 0.76 -7.36
CA THR A 7 8.27 0.06 -8.15
C THR A 7 8.53 -1.45 -8.20
N SER A 8 9.78 -1.87 -8.36
CA SER A 8 10.12 -3.29 -8.38
C SER A 8 9.92 -3.96 -7.03
N ILE A 9 10.23 -3.27 -5.92
CA ILE A 9 9.96 -3.76 -4.56
C ILE A 9 8.46 -3.95 -4.35
N LEU A 10 7.64 -2.97 -4.73
CA LEU A 10 6.19 -3.07 -4.60
C LEU A 10 5.60 -4.20 -5.44
N ALA A 11 6.01 -4.30 -6.71
CA ALA A 11 5.54 -5.36 -7.61
C ALA A 11 5.95 -6.74 -7.09
N GLY A 12 7.21 -6.90 -6.66
CA GLY A 12 7.71 -8.14 -6.08
C GLY A 12 6.97 -8.53 -4.80
N ALA A 13 6.71 -7.58 -3.89
CA ALA A 13 5.94 -7.82 -2.67
C ALA A 13 4.50 -8.24 -2.98
N THR A 14 3.84 -7.56 -3.93
CA THR A 14 2.48 -7.90 -4.35
C THR A 14 2.40 -9.32 -4.88
N ILE A 15 3.28 -9.69 -5.80
CA ILE A 15 3.32 -11.06 -6.37
C ILE A 15 3.63 -12.08 -5.29
N TYR A 16 4.61 -11.81 -4.41
CA TYR A 16 4.97 -12.71 -3.31
C TYR A 16 3.77 -13.01 -2.40
N HIS A 17 3.05 -11.98 -1.96
CA HIS A 17 1.89 -12.14 -1.08
C HIS A 17 0.72 -12.86 -1.78
N LEU A 18 0.49 -12.59 -3.07
CA LEU A 18 -0.51 -13.30 -3.86
C LEU A 18 -0.19 -14.80 -3.99
N LEU A 19 1.07 -15.15 -4.26
CA LEU A 19 1.51 -16.55 -4.34
C LEU A 19 1.40 -17.29 -3.01
N LYS A 20 1.59 -16.57 -1.88
CA LYS A 20 1.42 -17.13 -0.53
C LYS A 20 -0.05 -17.31 -0.14
N ASN A 21 -0.98 -16.64 -0.82
CA ASN A 21 -2.41 -16.67 -0.53
C ASN A 21 -3.21 -17.10 -1.76
N PRO A 22 -3.32 -18.42 -2.05
CA PRO A 22 -3.96 -18.91 -3.27
C PRO A 22 -5.41 -18.48 -3.46
N SER A 23 -6.17 -18.35 -2.36
CA SER A 23 -7.56 -17.86 -2.41
C SER A 23 -7.67 -16.42 -2.88
N THR A 24 -6.77 -15.55 -2.41
CA THR A 24 -6.67 -14.15 -2.86
C THR A 24 -6.27 -14.07 -4.33
N LEU A 25 -5.29 -14.90 -4.73
CA LEU A 25 -4.86 -14.98 -6.13
C LEU A 25 -5.99 -15.44 -7.06
N ALA A 26 -6.76 -16.46 -6.65
CA ALA A 26 -7.90 -16.94 -7.42
C ALA A 26 -8.96 -15.86 -7.60
N LYS A 27 -9.26 -15.11 -6.55
CA LYS A 27 -10.23 -14.01 -6.57
C LYS A 27 -9.77 -12.86 -7.47
N LEU A 28 -8.48 -12.51 -7.43
CA LEU A 28 -7.91 -11.50 -8.32
C LEU A 28 -7.96 -11.93 -9.78
N ARG A 29 -7.62 -13.20 -10.08
CA ARG A 29 -7.75 -13.75 -11.44
C ARG A 29 -9.18 -13.68 -11.94
N GLN A 30 -10.15 -14.07 -11.12
CA GLN A 30 -11.57 -13.97 -11.47
C GLN A 30 -12.00 -12.53 -11.83
N GLU A 31 -11.53 -11.53 -11.09
CA GLU A 31 -11.82 -10.13 -11.41
C GLU A 31 -11.23 -9.75 -12.77
N ILE A 32 -9.95 -10.06 -13.00
CA ILE A 32 -9.25 -9.74 -14.26
C ILE A 32 -9.89 -10.46 -15.45
N ASP A 33 -10.13 -11.76 -15.32
CA ASP A 33 -10.74 -12.58 -16.39
C ASP A 33 -12.15 -12.08 -16.73
N SER A 34 -12.96 -11.73 -15.74
CA SER A 34 -14.29 -11.16 -15.93
C SER A 34 -14.23 -9.79 -16.60
N ALA A 35 -13.26 -8.96 -16.26
CA ALA A 35 -13.07 -7.65 -16.88
C ALA A 35 -12.61 -7.79 -18.34
N ALA A 36 -11.72 -8.74 -18.63
CA ALA A 36 -11.24 -9.02 -19.97
C ALA A 36 -12.36 -9.59 -20.85
N ALA A 37 -13.11 -10.58 -20.36
CA ALA A 37 -14.26 -11.15 -21.06
C ALA A 37 -15.37 -10.11 -21.34
N GLY A 38 -15.57 -9.16 -20.43
CA GLY A 38 -16.49 -8.05 -20.58
C GLY A 38 -16.00 -6.91 -21.48
N GLY A 39 -14.83 -7.03 -22.11
CA GLY A 39 -14.25 -6.01 -22.98
C GLY A 39 -13.81 -4.72 -22.29
N ARG A 40 -13.65 -4.75 -20.94
CA ARG A 40 -13.19 -3.60 -20.15
C ARG A 40 -11.67 -3.41 -20.15
N LEU A 41 -10.93 -4.42 -20.59
CA LEU A 41 -9.48 -4.39 -20.67
C LEU A 41 -9.03 -4.54 -22.12
N SER A 42 -8.17 -3.65 -22.56
CA SER A 42 -7.49 -3.73 -23.86
C SER A 42 -6.29 -4.69 -23.80
N LYS A 43 -5.75 -5.06 -24.98
CA LYS A 43 -4.54 -5.90 -25.07
C LYS A 43 -3.36 -5.32 -24.26
N TYR A 44 -3.25 -4.01 -24.23
CA TYR A 44 -2.27 -3.26 -23.42
C TYR A 44 -3.06 -2.43 -22.44
N VAL A 45 -3.22 -2.97 -21.25
CA VAL A 45 -4.04 -2.34 -20.19
C VAL A 45 -3.49 -0.96 -19.84
N THR A 46 -4.36 0.04 -19.94
CA THR A 46 -4.05 1.42 -19.57
C THR A 46 -4.25 1.65 -18.07
N TRP A 47 -3.72 2.76 -17.57
CA TRP A 47 -3.97 3.18 -16.19
C TRP A 47 -5.46 3.35 -15.87
N ALA A 48 -6.21 3.98 -16.78
CA ALA A 48 -7.65 4.20 -16.61
C ALA A 48 -8.42 2.86 -16.50
N GLU A 49 -8.07 1.87 -17.30
CA GLU A 49 -8.67 0.53 -17.23
C GLU A 49 -8.33 -0.19 -15.93
N SER A 50 -7.08 -0.09 -15.45
CA SER A 50 -6.67 -0.70 -14.18
C SER A 50 -7.42 -0.13 -12.97
N GLN A 51 -7.83 1.13 -13.01
CA GLN A 51 -8.64 1.76 -11.97
C GLN A 51 -10.06 1.18 -11.88
N THR A 52 -10.50 0.41 -12.88
CA THR A 52 -11.80 -0.29 -12.85
C THR A 52 -11.74 -1.64 -12.13
N LEU A 53 -10.60 -2.00 -11.55
CA LEU A 53 -10.33 -3.27 -10.87
C LEU A 53 -10.12 -3.05 -9.36
N PRO A 54 -11.19 -2.92 -8.57
CA PRO A 54 -11.08 -2.55 -7.16
C PRO A 54 -10.38 -3.62 -6.30
N TYR A 55 -10.46 -4.90 -6.68
CA TYR A 55 -9.77 -5.94 -5.94
C TYR A 55 -8.26 -5.95 -6.22
N LEU A 56 -7.84 -5.64 -7.45
CA LEU A 56 -6.44 -5.40 -7.79
C LEU A 56 -5.89 -4.25 -6.95
N GLU A 57 -6.62 -3.13 -6.87
CA GLU A 57 -6.22 -1.98 -6.06
C GLU A 57 -6.08 -2.35 -4.58
N ALA A 58 -7.04 -3.09 -4.04
CA ALA A 58 -6.97 -3.58 -2.66
C ALA A 58 -5.75 -4.48 -2.41
N CYS A 59 -5.41 -5.37 -3.34
CA CYS A 59 -4.23 -6.23 -3.25
C CYS A 59 -2.92 -5.42 -3.23
N VAL A 60 -2.81 -4.40 -4.09
CA VAL A 60 -1.63 -3.52 -4.15
C VAL A 60 -1.52 -2.68 -2.87
N ASN A 61 -2.62 -2.13 -2.38
CA ASN A 61 -2.66 -1.36 -1.15
C ASN A 61 -2.26 -2.21 0.05
N GLU A 62 -2.75 -3.44 0.14
CA GLU A 62 -2.39 -4.36 1.22
C GLU A 62 -0.92 -4.79 1.14
N ALA A 63 -0.41 -5.09 -0.05
CA ALA A 63 1.01 -5.36 -0.25
C ALA A 63 1.89 -4.17 0.17
N THR A 64 1.46 -2.94 -0.15
CA THR A 64 2.14 -1.70 0.28
C THR A 64 2.10 -1.52 1.80
N ARG A 65 1.00 -1.93 2.44
CA ARG A 65 0.87 -1.89 3.90
C ARG A 65 1.81 -2.88 4.56
N MET A 66 1.87 -4.11 4.05
CA MET A 66 2.69 -5.21 4.59
C MET A 66 4.18 -5.03 4.31
N HIS A 67 4.51 -4.52 3.13
CA HIS A 67 5.89 -4.34 2.68
C HIS A 67 6.05 -2.98 1.99
N PRO A 68 6.08 -1.88 2.76
CA PRO A 68 6.25 -0.56 2.18
C PRO A 68 7.62 -0.46 1.49
N PRO A 69 7.70 0.04 0.25
CA PRO A 69 8.97 0.23 -0.45
C PRO A 69 9.84 1.31 0.21
N PHE A 70 9.25 2.09 1.09
CA PHE A 70 9.93 3.12 1.88
C PHE A 70 9.56 2.93 3.36
N ALA A 71 10.51 2.42 4.15
CA ALA A 71 10.30 2.06 5.56
C ALA A 71 10.85 3.10 6.56
N LEU A 72 11.39 4.22 6.07
CA LEU A 72 11.88 5.30 6.93
C LEU A 72 10.71 6.13 7.49
N PRO A 73 10.83 6.63 8.73
CA PRO A 73 9.82 7.53 9.29
C PRO A 73 9.77 8.82 8.48
N PHE A 74 8.55 9.22 8.07
CA PHE A 74 8.33 10.54 7.49
C PHE A 74 8.22 11.55 8.63
N GLU A 75 9.31 12.29 8.85
CA GLU A 75 9.35 13.28 9.91
C GLU A 75 8.45 14.48 9.62
N ARG A 76 7.81 14.97 10.67
CA ARG A 76 7.08 16.23 10.72
C ARG A 76 7.52 17.00 11.95
N VAL A 77 7.37 18.31 11.91
CA VAL A 77 7.64 19.16 13.07
C VAL A 77 6.31 19.49 13.75
N ALA A 78 6.25 19.32 15.06
CA ALA A 78 5.07 19.68 15.82
C ALA A 78 4.79 21.19 15.66
N PRO A 79 3.51 21.61 15.46
CA PRO A 79 3.14 23.00 15.25
C PRO A 79 3.42 23.86 16.49
N GLU A 80 3.34 25.20 16.35
CA GLU A 80 3.60 26.14 17.46
C GLU A 80 2.68 25.95 18.65
N SER A 81 1.46 25.44 18.45
CA SER A 81 0.53 25.08 19.51
C SER A 81 0.92 23.81 20.28
N GLY A 82 1.96 23.09 19.85
CA GLY A 82 2.17 21.70 20.25
C GLY A 82 1.17 20.75 19.59
N LEU A 83 1.23 19.49 19.97
CA LEU A 83 0.36 18.43 19.45
C LEU A 83 0.07 17.43 20.56
N GLU A 84 -1.16 16.96 20.66
CA GLU A 84 -1.52 15.87 21.55
C GLU A 84 -1.70 14.59 20.75
N ILE A 85 -1.00 13.53 21.15
CA ILE A 85 -1.12 12.20 20.54
C ILE A 85 -1.29 11.18 21.65
N ASP A 86 -2.41 10.47 21.64
CA ASP A 86 -2.73 9.39 22.57
C ASP A 86 -2.56 9.79 24.05
N GLY A 87 -3.00 11.02 24.40
CA GLY A 87 -2.91 11.59 25.74
C GLY A 87 -1.52 12.15 26.12
N TYR A 88 -0.55 12.11 25.22
CA TYR A 88 0.77 12.71 25.44
C TYR A 88 0.89 14.06 24.73
N PHE A 89 1.25 15.09 25.48
CA PHE A 89 1.54 16.40 24.91
C PHE A 89 2.96 16.43 24.32
N ILE A 90 3.04 16.82 23.05
CA ILE A 90 4.30 16.97 22.30
C ILE A 90 4.56 18.48 22.13
N PRO A 91 5.66 19.01 22.68
CA PRO A 91 5.98 20.43 22.56
C PRO A 91 6.21 20.88 21.12
N ALA A 92 6.00 22.17 20.86
CA ALA A 92 6.31 22.82 19.59
C ALA A 92 7.76 22.56 19.15
N GLY A 93 7.97 22.40 17.86
CA GLY A 93 9.31 22.17 17.28
C GLY A 93 9.84 20.75 17.44
N THR A 94 9.15 19.86 18.17
CA THR A 94 9.55 18.45 18.29
C THR A 94 9.42 17.75 16.94
N ARG A 95 10.46 17.00 16.54
CA ARG A 95 10.39 16.12 15.34
C ARG A 95 9.69 14.83 15.69
N ILE A 96 8.63 14.54 14.99
CA ILE A 96 7.83 13.33 15.14
C ILE A 96 7.76 12.58 13.81
N GLY A 97 7.76 11.26 13.85
CA GLY A 97 7.64 10.45 12.64
C GLY A 97 6.90 9.14 12.93
N ILE A 98 6.12 8.70 11.97
CA ILE A 98 5.39 7.42 12.03
C ILE A 98 6.10 6.43 11.13
N VAL A 99 6.49 5.29 11.68
CA VAL A 99 6.98 4.15 10.90
C VAL A 99 5.80 3.25 10.56
N ARG A 100 5.46 3.17 9.30
CA ARG A 100 4.27 2.45 8.78
C ARG A 100 4.23 0.98 9.23
N ARG A 101 5.39 0.34 9.40
CA ARG A 101 5.49 -1.05 9.84
C ARG A 101 5.06 -1.27 11.30
N MET A 102 5.17 -0.27 12.16
CA MET A 102 4.73 -0.37 13.56
C MET A 102 3.21 -0.40 13.70
N LEU A 103 2.48 0.33 12.86
CA LEU A 103 1.01 0.30 12.84
C LEU A 103 0.44 -1.09 12.48
N THR A 104 1.19 -1.89 11.73
CA THR A 104 0.77 -3.26 11.35
C THR A 104 0.86 -4.24 12.51
N ALA A 105 1.82 -4.06 13.42
CA ALA A 105 2.02 -4.96 14.57
C ALA A 105 0.94 -4.78 15.67
N TYR A 106 0.32 -3.62 15.76
CA TYR A 106 -0.71 -3.33 16.77
C TYR A 106 -2.14 -3.68 16.34
N LEU A 107 -2.38 -3.96 15.06
CA LEU A 107 -3.70 -4.35 14.54
C LEU A 107 -3.91 -5.88 14.46
N LEU A 108 -2.92 -6.66 14.88
CA LEU A 108 -2.96 -8.14 14.89
C LEU A 108 -3.00 -8.75 16.31
N ILE A 109 -3.35 -7.95 17.34
CA ILE A 109 -3.59 -8.44 18.70
C ILE A 109 -5.07 -8.41 19.02
#